data_4a019289197b53ef15ed58cb776607f0
#
_entry.id   4a019289197b53ef15ed58cb776607f0
#
_cell.length_a   1.000
_cell.length_b   1.000
_cell.length_c   1.000
_cell.angle_alpha   90.00
_cell.angle_beta   90.00
_cell.angle_gamma   90.00
#
_symmetry.space_group_name_H-M   'P 1'
#
loop_
_entity.id
_entity.type
_entity.pdbx_description
1 polymer ?
#
loop_
_entity_poly.entity_id
_entity_poly.type
_entity_poly.pdbx_seq_one_letter_code
_entity_poly.pdbx_strand_id
1 'polypeptide(L)'
;KKLDLKNKYICNDLLLWKPKNKVDLVHSMEVFYYFENPDMLIKHIHDNWIVKGGRLIMGIDYYKENKPSHSWQEDCGINIMKLFPKENWITFFKKAGFNKTESWFNGGDGEWNGTLIVSGIK
;
A
#
# COMPACT_ATOMS: atom_id res chain seq x y z
N LYS A 1 -0.16 -10.51 28.67
CA LYS A 1 -0.38 -10.43 27.22
C LYS A 1 -0.46 -11.84 26.67
N LYS A 2 -1.60 -12.17 26.07
CA LYS A 2 -1.78 -13.45 25.41
C LYS A 2 -1.07 -13.46 24.07
N LEU A 3 -0.34 -14.51 23.76
CA LEU A 3 0.20 -14.73 22.43
C LEU A 3 -0.95 -15.15 21.49
N ASP A 4 -1.01 -14.52 20.33
CA ASP A 4 -1.91 -14.94 19.27
C ASP A 4 -1.28 -16.11 18.53
N LEU A 5 -1.71 -17.33 18.87
CA LEU A 5 -1.19 -18.55 18.25
C LEU A 5 -1.88 -18.88 16.91
N LYS A 6 -2.91 -18.13 16.53
CA LYS A 6 -3.65 -18.34 15.27
C LYS A 6 -2.99 -17.65 14.07
N ASN A 7 -2.24 -16.60 14.32
CA ASN A 7 -1.60 -15.82 13.28
C ASN A 7 -0.13 -16.20 13.11
N LYS A 8 0.34 -16.13 11.88
CA LYS A 8 1.75 -16.27 11.56
C LYS A 8 2.36 -14.89 11.36
N TYR A 9 3.52 -14.67 11.98
CA TYR A 9 4.27 -13.43 11.86
C TYR A 9 5.55 -13.73 11.09
N ILE A 10 5.77 -13.04 9.99
CA ILE A 10 6.89 -13.26 9.08
C ILE A 10 7.69 -11.97 8.97
N CYS A 11 8.99 -12.02 9.23
CA CYS A 11 9.90 -10.91 9.00
C CYS A 11 10.72 -11.25 7.75
N ASN A 12 10.56 -10.45 6.70
CA ASN A 12 11.27 -10.68 5.43
C ASN A 12 11.28 -9.40 4.59
N ASP A 13 12.10 -9.39 3.54
CA ASP A 13 12.06 -8.36 2.51
C ASP A 13 10.81 -8.56 1.64
N LEU A 14 9.90 -7.59 1.68
CA LEU A 14 8.63 -7.70 0.97
C LEU A 14 8.80 -7.78 -0.55
N LEU A 15 9.88 -7.23 -1.09
CA LEU A 15 10.14 -7.28 -2.53
C LEU A 15 10.59 -8.67 -3.00
N LEU A 16 11.06 -9.51 -2.08
CA LEU A 16 11.59 -10.85 -2.39
C LEU A 16 10.70 -11.97 -1.86
N TRP A 17 9.99 -11.73 -0.77
CA TRP A 17 9.19 -12.75 -0.12
C TRP A 17 7.97 -13.15 -0.94
N LYS A 18 7.64 -14.43 -0.89
CA LYS A 18 6.43 -15.00 -1.48
C LYS A 18 5.76 -15.93 -0.48
N PRO A 19 4.42 -15.85 -0.34
CA PRO A 19 3.72 -16.83 0.49
C PRO A 19 3.83 -18.22 -0.12
N LYS A 20 3.85 -19.25 0.73
CA LYS A 20 3.82 -20.64 0.27
C LYS A 20 2.56 -20.94 -0.55
N ASN A 21 1.43 -20.42 -0.09
CA ASN A 21 0.16 -20.47 -0.81
C ASN A 21 -0.34 -19.04 -1.01
N LYS A 22 -0.80 -18.73 -2.20
CA LYS A 22 -1.36 -17.41 -2.49
C LYS A 22 -2.61 -17.16 -1.65
N VAL A 23 -2.89 -15.89 -1.38
CA VAL A 23 -3.98 -15.46 -0.51
C VAL A 23 -5.08 -14.74 -1.27
N ASP A 24 -6.26 -14.64 -0.66
CA ASP A 24 -7.43 -13.98 -1.24
C ASP A 24 -7.40 -12.46 -1.03
N LEU A 25 -6.76 -12.01 0.03
CA LEU A 25 -6.75 -10.60 0.40
C LEU A 25 -5.37 -10.21 0.95
N VAL A 26 -4.86 -9.11 0.45
CA VAL A 26 -3.72 -8.40 1.04
C VAL A 26 -4.20 -7.03 1.48
N HIS A 27 -4.01 -6.72 2.76
CA HIS A 27 -4.31 -5.42 3.34
C HIS A 27 -3.01 -4.77 3.81
N SER A 28 -2.83 -3.52 3.45
CA SER A 28 -1.67 -2.72 3.86
C SER A 28 -2.09 -1.34 4.32
N MET A 29 -1.52 -0.88 5.41
CA MET A 29 -1.77 0.44 5.96
C MET A 29 -0.45 1.10 6.32
N GLU A 30 -0.20 2.28 5.77
CA GLU A 30 0.99 3.10 6.07
C GLU A 30 2.32 2.39 5.79
N VAL A 31 2.42 1.63 4.70
CA VAL A 31 3.62 0.84 4.36
C VAL A 31 4.23 1.23 3.01
N PHE A 32 3.45 1.34 1.96
CA PHE A 32 3.96 1.37 0.58
C PHE A 32 4.81 2.59 0.26
N TYR A 33 4.60 3.70 0.90
CA TYR A 33 5.41 4.89 0.67
C TYR A 33 6.82 4.83 1.29
N TYR A 34 7.13 3.79 2.07
CA TYR A 34 8.50 3.54 2.54
C TYR A 34 9.37 2.88 1.47
N PHE A 35 8.83 2.51 0.33
CA PHE A 35 9.57 1.94 -0.79
C PHE A 35 9.88 3.01 -1.82
N GLU A 36 11.12 3.02 -2.32
CA GLU A 36 11.53 3.96 -3.35
C GLU A 36 10.71 3.80 -4.64
N ASN A 37 10.43 2.54 -5.00
CA ASN A 37 9.63 2.18 -6.16
C ASN A 37 8.43 1.32 -5.72
N PRO A 38 7.37 1.93 -5.15
CA PRO A 38 6.22 1.19 -4.63
C PRO A 38 5.47 0.42 -5.73
N ASP A 39 5.54 0.87 -6.97
CA ASP A 39 5.00 0.17 -8.13
C ASP A 39 5.57 -1.24 -8.27
N MET A 40 6.85 -1.43 -7.97
CA MET A 40 7.50 -2.74 -7.99
C MET A 40 6.93 -3.67 -6.91
N LEU A 41 6.69 -3.15 -5.71
CA LEU A 41 6.06 -3.93 -4.64
C LEU A 41 4.62 -4.32 -5.01
N ILE A 42 3.85 -3.37 -5.53
CA ILE A 42 2.46 -3.62 -5.96
C ILE A 42 2.41 -4.70 -7.04
N LYS A 43 3.32 -4.65 -8.01
CA LYS A 43 3.45 -5.65 -9.07
C LYS A 43 3.83 -7.02 -8.49
N HIS A 44 4.80 -7.07 -7.58
CA HIS A 44 5.23 -8.30 -6.93
C HIS A 44 4.09 -8.96 -6.14
N ILE A 45 3.31 -8.17 -5.41
CA ILE A 45 2.12 -8.64 -4.68
C ILE A 45 1.09 -9.20 -5.65
N HIS A 46 0.78 -8.46 -6.72
CA HIS A 46 -0.15 -8.91 -7.75
C HIS A 46 0.25 -10.28 -8.30
N ASP A 47 1.50 -10.42 -8.71
CA ASP A 47 1.96 -11.60 -9.43
C ASP A 47 2.17 -12.81 -8.53
N ASN A 48 2.62 -12.58 -7.28
CA ASN A 48 3.14 -13.66 -6.45
C ASN A 48 2.36 -13.94 -5.17
N TRP A 49 1.56 -13.00 -4.68
CA TRP A 49 0.90 -13.14 -3.38
C TRP A 49 -0.58 -13.46 -3.49
N ILE A 50 -1.27 -12.95 -4.51
CA ILE A 50 -2.74 -12.93 -4.60
C ILE A 50 -3.22 -13.95 -5.63
N VAL A 51 -4.27 -14.72 -5.29
CA VAL A 51 -4.98 -15.59 -6.22
C VAL A 51 -5.76 -14.76 -7.24
N LYS A 52 -6.06 -15.35 -8.39
CA LYS A 52 -6.96 -14.74 -9.36
C LYS A 52 -8.33 -14.48 -8.69
N GLY A 53 -8.84 -13.25 -8.84
CA GLY A 53 -10.06 -12.82 -8.16
C GLY A 53 -9.83 -12.26 -6.76
N GLY A 54 -8.63 -12.38 -6.22
CA GLY A 54 -8.27 -11.82 -4.93
C GLY A 54 -8.07 -10.29 -4.99
N ARG A 55 -7.88 -9.68 -3.84
CA ARG A 55 -7.87 -8.22 -3.69
C ARG A 55 -6.62 -7.73 -2.97
N LEU A 56 -6.09 -6.61 -3.44
CA LEU A 56 -5.18 -5.76 -2.68
C LEU A 56 -5.93 -4.50 -2.27
N ILE A 57 -5.87 -4.16 -0.98
CA ILE A 57 -6.36 -2.88 -0.46
C ILE A 57 -5.24 -2.20 0.34
N MET A 58 -4.97 -0.95 0.00
CA MET A 58 -3.89 -0.15 0.57
C MET A 58 -4.44 1.15 1.12
N GLY A 59 -3.94 1.57 2.30
CA GLY A 59 -4.22 2.89 2.86
C GLY A 59 -2.91 3.63 3.16
N ILE A 60 -2.87 4.92 2.84
CA ILE A 60 -1.72 5.79 3.11
C ILE A 60 -2.15 7.20 3.44
N ASP A 61 -1.39 7.87 4.31
CA ASP A 61 -1.54 9.30 4.59
C ASP A 61 -0.44 10.13 3.91
N TYR A 62 0.64 9.52 3.45
CA TYR A 62 1.71 10.21 2.72
C TYR A 62 1.38 10.26 1.23
N TYR A 63 0.74 11.33 0.80
CA TYR A 63 0.41 11.57 -0.61
C TYR A 63 0.29 13.08 -0.88
N LYS A 64 0.45 13.48 -2.13
CA LYS A 64 0.62 14.89 -2.51
C LYS A 64 -0.55 15.79 -2.12
N GLU A 65 -1.78 15.29 -2.22
CA GLU A 65 -2.97 16.08 -1.88
C GLU A 65 -3.17 16.25 -0.37
N ASN A 66 -2.41 15.52 0.45
CA ASN A 66 -2.46 15.64 1.91
C ASN A 66 -1.32 16.54 2.42
N LYS A 67 -1.56 17.82 2.56
CA LYS A 67 -0.55 18.81 2.97
C LYS A 67 0.16 18.47 4.27
N PRO A 68 -0.51 18.00 5.34
CA PRO A 68 0.18 17.66 6.58
C PRO A 68 1.29 16.61 6.43
N SER A 69 1.26 15.79 5.38
CA SER A 69 2.28 14.77 5.15
C SER A 69 3.52 15.27 4.39
N HIS A 70 3.49 16.48 3.86
CA HIS A 70 4.54 16.97 2.97
C HIS A 70 5.93 17.07 3.64
N SER A 71 5.97 17.27 4.95
CA SER A 71 7.23 17.36 5.70
C SER A 71 7.75 16.00 6.19
N TRP A 72 7.01 14.92 5.98
CA TRP A 72 7.34 13.64 6.60
C TRP A 72 8.68 13.06 6.15
N GLN A 73 9.05 13.22 4.90
CA GLN A 73 10.35 12.76 4.41
C GLN A 73 11.49 13.39 5.21
N GLU A 74 11.42 14.71 5.42
CA GLU A 74 12.41 15.45 6.18
C GLU A 74 12.31 15.15 7.68
N ASP A 75 11.11 15.20 8.23
CA ASP A 75 10.85 14.96 9.66
C ASP A 75 11.29 13.56 10.10
N CYS A 76 11.06 12.55 9.26
CA CYS A 76 11.43 11.17 9.54
C CYS A 76 12.87 10.83 9.10
N GLY A 77 13.52 11.69 8.33
CA GLY A 77 14.88 11.44 7.81
C GLY A 77 14.95 10.29 6.80
N ILE A 78 13.85 10.02 6.08
CA ILE A 78 13.77 8.91 5.12
C ILE A 78 13.80 9.47 3.69
N ASN A 79 15.00 9.47 3.09
CA ASN A 79 15.23 10.12 1.78
C ASN A 79 14.60 9.39 0.59
N ILE A 80 14.27 8.10 0.73
CA ILE A 80 13.71 7.31 -0.37
C ILE A 80 12.19 7.50 -0.55
N MET A 81 11.51 8.11 0.42
CA MET A 81 10.08 8.40 0.30
C MET A 81 9.84 9.43 -0.79
N LYS A 82 8.90 9.15 -1.68
CA LYS A 82 8.48 10.05 -2.76
C LYS A 82 7.02 10.45 -2.58
N LEU A 83 6.76 11.74 -2.70
CA LEU A 83 5.43 12.30 -2.51
C LEU A 83 4.62 12.19 -3.79
N PHE A 84 3.98 11.05 -4.01
CA PHE A 84 3.16 10.83 -5.19
C PHE A 84 1.74 11.38 -5.02
N PRO A 85 1.16 11.96 -6.09
CA PRO A 85 -0.26 12.28 -6.09
C PRO A 85 -1.12 11.01 -6.17
N LYS A 86 -2.39 11.14 -5.79
CA LYS A 86 -3.38 10.05 -5.83
C LYS A 86 -3.39 9.31 -7.16
N GLU A 87 -3.33 10.04 -8.27
CA GLU A 87 -3.39 9.44 -9.61
C GLU A 87 -2.23 8.48 -9.89
N ASN A 88 -1.05 8.76 -9.34
CA ASN A 88 0.09 7.85 -9.47
C ASN A 88 -0.17 6.52 -8.76
N TRP A 89 -0.74 6.57 -7.57
CA TRP A 89 -1.08 5.35 -6.82
C TRP A 89 -2.11 4.50 -7.55
N ILE A 90 -3.13 5.12 -8.12
CA ILE A 90 -4.12 4.43 -8.95
C ILE A 90 -3.44 3.80 -10.18
N THR A 91 -2.55 4.54 -10.84
CA THR A 91 -1.80 4.06 -12.00
C THR A 91 -0.90 2.87 -11.65
N PHE A 92 -0.26 2.87 -10.48
CA PHE A 92 0.56 1.74 -10.03
C PHE A 92 -0.27 0.45 -9.96
N PHE A 93 -1.48 0.53 -9.44
CA PHE A 93 -2.40 -0.62 -9.40
C PHE A 93 -2.78 -1.09 -10.80
N LYS A 94 -3.16 -0.17 -11.68
CA LYS A 94 -3.58 -0.50 -13.04
C LYS A 94 -2.44 -1.13 -13.85
N LYS A 95 -1.25 -0.56 -13.77
CA LYS A 95 -0.05 -1.09 -14.46
C LYS A 95 0.38 -2.45 -13.93
N ALA A 96 0.16 -2.71 -12.64
CA ALA A 96 0.44 -4.02 -12.07
C ALA A 96 -0.48 -5.12 -12.61
N GLY A 97 -1.63 -4.75 -13.17
CA GLY A 97 -2.61 -5.67 -13.72
C GLY A 97 -3.90 -5.79 -12.93
N PHE A 98 -4.08 -4.98 -11.87
CA PHE A 98 -5.32 -4.99 -11.11
C PHE A 98 -6.48 -4.43 -11.92
N ASN A 99 -7.63 -5.10 -11.83
CA ASN A 99 -8.90 -4.68 -12.40
C ASN A 99 -9.76 -4.00 -11.35
N LYS A 100 -10.81 -3.30 -11.77
CA LYS A 100 -11.77 -2.64 -10.87
C LYS A 100 -11.06 -1.81 -9.81
N THR A 101 -10.04 -1.05 -10.23
CA THR A 101 -9.28 -0.19 -9.33
C THR A 101 -10.18 0.94 -8.85
N GLU A 102 -10.34 1.04 -7.54
CA GLU A 102 -11.16 2.06 -6.87
C GLU A 102 -10.29 2.83 -5.89
N SER A 103 -10.64 4.09 -5.64
CA SER A 103 -9.99 4.91 -4.64
C SER A 103 -10.99 5.81 -3.94
N TRP A 104 -10.73 6.08 -2.67
CA TRP A 104 -11.52 7.02 -1.88
C TRP A 104 -10.66 7.53 -0.71
N PHE A 105 -11.14 8.59 -0.08
CA PHE A 105 -10.55 9.11 1.16
C PHE A 105 -11.41 8.66 2.33
N ASN A 106 -10.77 8.11 3.35
CA ASN A 106 -11.43 7.68 4.57
C ASN A 106 -11.09 8.64 5.71
N GLY A 107 -12.10 9.25 6.30
CA GLY A 107 -11.94 10.27 7.31
C GLY A 107 -11.69 11.64 6.69
N GLY A 108 -10.95 12.45 7.40
CA GLY A 108 -10.61 13.82 7.02
C GLY A 108 -11.06 14.79 8.10
N ASP A 109 -10.18 15.74 8.46
CA ASP A 109 -10.45 16.77 9.43
C ASP A 109 -9.43 17.91 9.27
N GLY A 110 -9.91 19.14 9.14
CA GLY A 110 -9.07 20.30 8.90
C GLY A 110 -8.30 20.16 7.59
N GLU A 111 -6.98 20.26 7.65
CA GLU A 111 -6.11 20.12 6.48
C GLU A 111 -5.84 18.67 6.08
N TRP A 112 -6.12 17.73 6.98
CA TRP A 112 -5.99 16.31 6.67
C TRP A 112 -7.15 15.84 5.79
N ASN A 113 -6.84 15.47 4.57
CA ASN A 113 -7.84 15.06 3.59
C ASN A 113 -8.36 13.62 3.80
N GLY A 114 -7.95 12.97 4.85
CA GLY A 114 -8.27 11.58 5.11
C GLY A 114 -7.17 10.64 4.61
N THR A 115 -7.32 9.38 4.97
CA THR A 115 -6.45 8.31 4.47
C THR A 115 -6.84 7.98 3.03
N LEU A 116 -5.88 8.06 2.12
CA LEU A 116 -6.11 7.62 0.74
C LEU A 116 -6.16 6.09 0.70
N ILE A 117 -7.28 5.56 0.26
CA ILE A 117 -7.47 4.13 0.05
C ILE A 117 -7.44 3.85 -1.46
N VAL A 118 -6.70 2.84 -1.86
CA VAL A 118 -6.72 2.30 -3.23
C VAL A 118 -6.92 0.78 -3.15
N SER A 119 -7.80 0.27 -3.96
CA SER A 119 -8.19 -1.15 -3.98
C SER A 119 -8.26 -1.65 -5.42
N GLY A 120 -7.81 -2.88 -5.63
CA GLY A 120 -7.89 -3.53 -6.93
C GLY A 120 -8.09 -5.03 -6.82
N ILE A 121 -8.62 -5.64 -7.88
CA ILE A 121 -8.88 -7.07 -7.97
C ILE A 121 -7.96 -7.68 -9.03
N LYS A 122 -7.31 -8.79 -8.70
CA LYS A 122 -6.47 -9.53 -9.64
C LYS A 122 -7.29 -10.29 -10.68
#